data_437a52d28ca9bfe3f6da24b4477513f8
#
_entry.id   437a52d28ca9bfe3f6da24b4477513f8
#
_cell.length_a   1.000
_cell.length_b   1.000
_cell.length_c   1.000
_cell.angle_alpha   90.00
_cell.angle_beta   90.00
_cell.angle_gamma   90.00
#
_symmetry.space_group_name_H-M   'P 1'
#
loop_
_entity.id
_entity.type
_entity.pdbx_description
1 polymer ?
#
loop_
_entity_poly.entity_id
_entity_poly.type
_entity_poly.pdbx_seq_one_letter_code
_entity_poly.pdbx_strand_id
1 'polypeptide(L)'
;ILEHDAVFTDFLPEVLNFKGVLSLGAPSYGNFIKPKTLGVNTLISKQYLPGAHAYIVKPTAAKTLINKSKEHAQPTDIFLSNRNFDFMEEYYPWPVEARDSFSTIQRVEGCGAKHNYGETYRLL
;
A
#
# COMPACT_ATOMS: atom_id res chain seq x y z
N ILE A 1 1.21 -9.06 4.09
CA ILE A 1 2.51 -8.79 3.44
C ILE A 1 2.99 -7.45 3.96
N LEU A 2 4.22 -7.43 4.43
CA LEU A 2 4.91 -6.22 4.89
C LEU A 2 6.26 -6.15 4.20
N GLU A 3 6.65 -4.97 3.75
CA GLU A 3 8.03 -4.68 3.32
C GLU A 3 8.92 -4.45 4.55
N HIS A 4 10.23 -4.57 4.37
CA HIS A 4 11.19 -4.51 5.47
C HIS A 4 11.25 -3.15 6.18
N ASP A 5 10.84 -2.08 5.53
CA ASP A 5 10.77 -0.70 6.03
C ASP A 5 9.38 -0.30 6.54
N ALA A 6 8.41 -1.23 6.51
CA ALA A 6 7.07 -1.00 7.01
C ALA A 6 7.03 -0.94 8.55
N VAL A 7 6.42 0.10 9.10
CA VAL A 7 6.26 0.28 10.54
C VAL A 7 4.80 0.55 10.87
N PHE A 8 4.25 -0.23 11.81
CA PHE A 8 2.93 0.05 12.35
C PHE A 8 2.96 1.29 13.24
N THR A 9 2.05 2.21 12.98
CA THR A 9 1.84 3.44 13.75
C THR A 9 0.52 3.42 14.51
N ASP A 10 -0.34 2.46 14.21
CA ASP A 10 -1.64 2.27 14.85
C ASP A 10 -2.05 0.78 14.84
N PHE A 11 -3.09 0.44 15.59
CA PHE A 11 -3.62 -0.91 15.70
C PHE A 11 -4.64 -1.22 14.60
N LEU A 12 -4.70 -2.50 14.23
CA LEU A 12 -5.77 -3.04 13.41
C LEU A 12 -6.85 -3.69 14.29
N PRO A 13 -8.13 -3.61 13.92
CA PRO A 13 -9.17 -4.38 14.59
C PRO A 13 -8.95 -5.88 14.34
N GLU A 14 -9.42 -6.71 15.28
CA GLU A 14 -9.32 -8.19 15.16
C GLU A 14 -10.02 -8.73 13.91
N VAL A 15 -11.11 -8.09 13.51
CA VAL A 15 -11.91 -8.52 12.37
C VAL A 15 -11.90 -7.43 11.29
N LEU A 16 -11.45 -7.81 10.11
CA LEU A 16 -11.44 -6.97 8.91
C LEU A 16 -12.31 -7.62 7.83
N ASN A 17 -13.37 -6.92 7.45
CA ASN A 17 -14.20 -7.34 6.33
C ASN A 17 -13.82 -6.56 5.07
N PHE A 18 -13.21 -7.23 4.09
CA PHE A 18 -12.75 -6.65 2.82
C PHE A 18 -12.91 -7.68 1.68
N LYS A 19 -12.87 -7.23 0.44
CA LYS A 19 -13.14 -8.07 -0.75
C LYS A 19 -11.97 -9.00 -1.10
N GLY A 20 -10.79 -8.44 -1.37
CA GLY A 20 -9.67 -9.24 -1.88
C GLY A 20 -8.30 -8.76 -1.44
N VAL A 21 -7.97 -7.50 -1.71
CA VAL A 21 -6.73 -6.85 -1.28
C VAL A 21 -7.07 -5.62 -0.47
N LEU A 22 -6.50 -5.51 0.72
CA LEU A 22 -6.65 -4.36 1.61
C LEU A 22 -5.29 -3.69 1.85
N SER A 23 -5.11 -2.49 1.31
CA SER A 23 -3.96 -1.65 1.60
C SER A 23 -4.01 -1.14 3.04
N LEU A 24 -2.90 -1.23 3.75
CA LEU A 24 -2.71 -0.70 5.10
C LEU A 24 -1.75 0.49 5.12
N GLY A 25 -0.97 0.64 4.06
CA GLY A 25 0.10 1.60 3.96
C GLY A 25 -0.37 3.00 3.60
N ALA A 26 0.12 4.00 4.35
CA ALA A 26 -0.05 5.39 3.98
C ALA A 26 0.61 5.68 2.61
N PRO A 27 -0.04 6.45 1.71
CA PRO A 27 0.58 6.84 0.45
C PRO A 27 1.91 7.57 0.70
N SER A 28 3.01 6.98 0.23
CA SER A 28 4.36 7.44 0.57
C SER A 28 4.86 8.58 -0.31
N TYR A 29 4.23 8.84 -1.45
CA TYR A 29 4.65 9.91 -2.39
C TYR A 29 3.51 10.44 -3.26
N GLY A 30 3.72 11.66 -3.80
CA GLY A 30 2.81 12.33 -4.70
C GLY A 30 1.50 12.76 -4.05
N ASN A 31 0.59 13.31 -4.84
CA ASN A 31 -0.73 13.74 -4.36
C ASN A 31 -1.65 12.53 -4.16
N PHE A 32 -2.48 12.57 -3.14
CA PHE A 32 -3.47 11.55 -2.83
C PHE A 32 -4.74 12.14 -2.23
N ILE A 33 -5.82 11.38 -2.28
CA ILE A 33 -7.12 11.74 -1.70
C ILE A 33 -7.26 10.97 -0.38
N LYS A 34 -7.57 11.66 0.71
CA LYS A 34 -7.88 11.01 1.98
C LYS A 34 -9.29 10.43 1.94
N PRO A 35 -9.48 9.15 2.32
CA PRO A 35 -10.82 8.60 2.53
C PRO A 35 -11.59 9.42 3.56
N LYS A 36 -12.91 9.54 3.37
CA LYS A 36 -13.78 10.28 4.30
C LYS A 36 -14.31 9.41 5.43
N THR A 37 -14.29 8.10 5.27
CA THR A 37 -14.87 7.13 6.21
C THR A 37 -13.75 6.33 6.90
N LEU A 38 -13.88 6.14 8.21
CA LEU A 38 -12.97 5.28 8.97
C LEU A 38 -13.20 3.81 8.62
N GLY A 39 -12.14 3.01 8.68
CA GLY A 39 -12.17 1.58 8.39
C GLY A 39 -11.92 1.25 6.92
N VAL A 40 -12.55 0.19 6.42
CA VAL A 40 -12.36 -0.31 5.06
C VAL A 40 -13.12 0.52 4.05
N ASN A 41 -12.41 1.03 3.03
CA ASN A 41 -12.93 1.83 1.93
C ASN A 41 -12.50 1.23 0.60
N THR A 42 -13.22 1.52 -0.48
CA THR A 42 -12.69 1.30 -1.83
C THR A 42 -11.40 2.10 -1.99
N LEU A 43 -10.41 1.57 -2.70
CA LEU A 43 -9.14 2.26 -2.96
C LEU A 43 -9.39 3.54 -3.78
N ILE A 44 -9.37 4.69 -3.11
CA ILE A 44 -9.58 6.02 -3.69
C ILE A 44 -8.40 6.97 -3.49
N SER A 45 -7.56 6.69 -2.49
CA SER A 45 -6.40 7.54 -2.19
C SER A 45 -5.50 7.70 -3.41
N LYS A 46 -5.26 6.60 -4.11
CA LYS A 46 -4.62 6.52 -5.42
C LYS A 46 -5.19 5.36 -6.22
N GLN A 47 -4.95 5.36 -7.53
CA GLN A 47 -5.40 4.26 -8.40
C GLN A 47 -4.58 2.98 -8.23
N TYR A 48 -3.44 3.03 -7.56
CA TYR A 48 -2.47 1.96 -7.32
C TYR A 48 -1.92 2.08 -5.90
N LEU A 49 -1.15 1.09 -5.44
CA LEU A 49 -0.54 1.11 -4.10
C LEU A 49 0.84 1.75 -4.12
N PRO A 50 0.96 3.06 -3.86
CA PRO A 50 2.25 3.73 -3.90
C PRO A 50 3.13 3.22 -2.76
N GLY A 51 4.22 2.54 -3.13
CA GLY A 51 5.14 1.95 -2.18
C GLY A 51 4.56 0.73 -1.45
N ALA A 52 3.71 -0.06 -2.05
CA ALA A 52 3.07 -1.32 -1.59
C ALA A 52 3.62 -1.97 -0.29
N HIS A 53 4.02 -1.14 0.69
CA HIS A 53 4.80 -1.55 1.88
C HIS A 53 3.98 -2.33 2.91
N ALA A 54 2.65 -2.26 2.86
CA ALA A 54 1.79 -3.03 3.74
C ALA A 54 0.43 -3.32 3.12
N TYR A 55 0.05 -4.59 2.99
CA TYR A 55 -1.29 -4.97 2.54
C TYR A 55 -1.64 -6.39 2.95
N ILE A 56 -2.94 -6.66 3.05
CA ILE A 56 -3.50 -7.98 3.27
C ILE A 56 -4.09 -8.48 1.96
N VAL A 57 -3.90 -9.75 1.66
CA VAL A 57 -4.47 -10.40 0.47
C VAL A 57 -5.21 -11.68 0.86
N LYS A 58 -6.44 -11.84 0.38
CA LYS A 58 -7.19 -13.08 0.54
C LYS A 58 -6.64 -14.16 -0.40
N PRO A 59 -6.68 -15.45 -0.03
CA PRO A 59 -6.19 -16.53 -0.89
C PRO A 59 -6.85 -16.58 -2.27
N THR A 60 -8.14 -16.27 -2.36
CA THR A 60 -8.86 -16.18 -3.63
C THR A 60 -8.35 -15.05 -4.52
N ALA A 61 -8.11 -13.88 -3.95
CA ALA A 61 -7.52 -12.76 -4.66
C ALA A 61 -6.08 -13.06 -5.10
N ALA A 62 -5.29 -13.71 -4.25
CA ALA A 62 -3.92 -14.10 -4.58
C ALA A 62 -3.85 -14.97 -5.85
N LYS A 63 -4.77 -15.92 -6.03
CA LYS A 63 -4.87 -16.73 -7.26
C LYS A 63 -5.11 -15.85 -8.49
N THR A 64 -5.99 -14.87 -8.39
CA THR A 64 -6.29 -13.92 -9.48
C THR A 64 -5.07 -13.07 -9.81
N LEU A 65 -4.36 -12.56 -8.77
CA LEU A 65 -3.13 -11.79 -8.95
C LEU A 65 -2.04 -12.61 -9.67
N ILE A 66 -1.81 -13.86 -9.24
CA ILE A 66 -0.83 -14.77 -9.87
C ILE A 66 -1.17 -15.02 -11.34
N ASN A 67 -2.43 -15.28 -11.66
CA ASN A 67 -2.82 -15.52 -13.04
C ASN A 67 -2.62 -14.26 -13.90
N LYS A 68 -3.04 -13.11 -13.41
CA LYS A 68 -2.88 -11.85 -14.14
C LYS A 68 -1.42 -11.43 -14.33
N SER A 69 -0.54 -11.71 -13.37
CA SER A 69 0.89 -11.39 -13.47
C SER A 69 1.61 -12.17 -14.57
N LYS A 70 1.12 -13.36 -14.95
CA LYS A 70 1.65 -14.13 -16.07
C LYS A 70 1.37 -13.48 -17.43
N GLU A 71 0.31 -12.69 -17.52
CA GLU A 71 -0.07 -11.98 -18.75
C GLU A 71 0.53 -10.57 -18.78
N HIS A 72 0.63 -9.90 -17.62
CA HIS A 72 1.06 -8.52 -17.50
C HIS A 72 2.00 -8.36 -16.30
N ALA A 73 3.29 -8.52 -16.53
CA ALA A 73 4.30 -8.24 -15.51
C ALA A 73 4.47 -6.72 -15.34
N GLN A 74 4.29 -6.25 -14.11
CA GLN A 74 4.45 -4.85 -13.71
C GLN A 74 5.08 -4.79 -12.32
N PRO A 75 5.74 -3.68 -11.91
CA PRO A 75 6.11 -3.45 -10.53
C PRO A 75 4.89 -3.60 -9.60
N THR A 76 5.09 -4.19 -8.42
CA THR A 76 3.99 -4.57 -7.50
C THR A 76 3.07 -3.40 -7.17
N ASP A 77 3.62 -2.24 -6.91
CA ASP A 77 2.89 -1.02 -6.57
C ASP A 77 1.98 -0.52 -7.70
N ILE A 78 2.38 -0.69 -8.96
CA ILE A 78 1.57 -0.35 -10.14
C ILE A 78 0.60 -1.47 -10.48
N PHE A 79 1.02 -2.72 -10.32
CA PHE A 79 0.20 -3.89 -10.60
C PHE A 79 -1.03 -3.96 -9.70
N LEU A 80 -0.84 -3.71 -8.39
CA LEU A 80 -1.91 -3.64 -7.41
C LEU A 80 -2.67 -2.32 -7.55
N SER A 81 -3.63 -2.30 -8.46
CA SER A 81 -4.40 -1.11 -8.81
C SER A 81 -5.88 -1.42 -9.01
N ASN A 82 -6.72 -0.42 -8.79
CA ASN A 82 -8.16 -0.52 -9.06
C ASN A 82 -8.49 -0.52 -10.56
N ARG A 83 -7.51 -0.26 -11.43
CA ARG A 83 -7.63 -0.46 -12.88
C ARG A 83 -7.53 -1.93 -13.28
N ASN A 84 -6.71 -2.68 -12.56
CA ASN A 84 -6.47 -4.10 -12.84
C ASN A 84 -7.44 -5.00 -12.08
N PHE A 85 -7.91 -4.56 -10.90
CA PHE A 85 -8.70 -5.38 -9.98
C PHE A 85 -9.77 -4.55 -9.27
N ASP A 86 -11.02 -5.02 -9.29
CA ASP A 86 -12.20 -4.39 -8.67
C ASP A 86 -12.31 -4.65 -7.16
N PHE A 87 -11.48 -5.53 -6.62
CA PHE A 87 -11.43 -5.91 -5.22
C PHE A 87 -10.32 -5.18 -4.41
N MET A 88 -9.79 -4.08 -4.94
CA MET A 88 -8.81 -3.25 -4.25
C MET A 88 -9.48 -2.32 -3.26
N GLU A 89 -9.06 -2.40 -2.01
CA GLU A 89 -9.56 -1.59 -0.89
C GLU A 89 -8.41 -1.04 -0.06
N GLU A 90 -8.70 -0.03 0.77
CA GLU A 90 -7.75 0.58 1.70
C GLU A 90 -8.38 0.76 3.07
N TYR A 91 -7.59 0.59 4.11
CA TYR A 91 -7.97 0.87 5.49
C TYR A 91 -7.57 2.31 5.86
N TYR A 92 -8.50 3.07 6.42
CA TYR A 92 -8.23 4.45 6.85
C TYR A 92 -8.70 4.69 8.30
N PRO A 93 -7.92 5.40 9.14
CA PRO A 93 -6.56 5.92 8.89
C PRO A 93 -5.56 4.79 8.60
N TRP A 94 -4.58 5.08 7.73
CA TRP A 94 -3.56 4.08 7.37
C TRP A 94 -2.69 3.75 8.58
N PRO A 95 -2.65 2.48 9.04
CA PRO A 95 -1.92 2.10 10.25
C PRO A 95 -0.45 1.78 10.01
N VAL A 96 0.03 1.87 8.78
CA VAL A 96 1.42 1.53 8.43
C VAL A 96 2.05 2.64 7.61
N GLU A 97 3.28 2.99 7.97
CA GLU A 97 4.17 3.90 7.23
C GLU A 97 5.42 3.14 6.77
N ALA A 98 5.98 3.53 5.62
CA ALA A 98 7.31 3.11 5.22
C ALA A 98 8.35 4.09 5.74
N ARG A 99 9.51 3.62 6.22
CA ARG A 99 10.57 4.47 6.75
C ARG A 99 11.83 4.38 5.91
N ASP A 100 12.24 5.51 5.34
CA ASP A 100 13.40 5.65 4.47
C ASP A 100 14.71 5.14 5.04
N SER A 101 14.88 5.22 6.37
CA SER A 101 16.09 4.76 7.05
C SER A 101 16.36 3.28 6.85
N PHE A 102 15.32 2.51 6.53
CA PHE A 102 15.40 1.06 6.29
C PHE A 102 15.39 0.71 4.80
N SER A 103 15.15 1.67 3.91
CA SER A 103 15.10 1.40 2.47
C SER A 103 16.51 1.23 1.90
N THR A 104 16.71 0.11 1.21
CA THR A 104 17.97 -0.18 0.50
C THR A 104 17.96 0.31 -0.95
N ILE A 105 16.78 0.65 -1.49
CA ILE A 105 16.59 0.97 -2.91
C ILE A 105 16.69 2.47 -3.18
N GLN A 106 16.29 3.33 -2.24
CA GLN A 106 16.18 4.78 -2.46
C GLN A 106 17.51 5.50 -2.65
N ARG A 107 18.62 4.89 -2.28
CA ARG A 107 19.98 5.41 -2.47
C ARG A 107 20.64 4.94 -3.77
N VAL A 108 19.93 4.15 -4.57
CA VAL A 108 20.41 3.64 -5.85
C VAL A 108 19.99 4.59 -6.96
N GLU A 109 20.88 4.85 -7.92
CA GLU A 109 20.58 5.63 -9.11
C GLU A 109 19.28 5.16 -9.77
N GLY A 110 18.38 6.11 -10.04
CA GLY A 110 17.09 5.87 -10.70
C GLY A 110 15.87 5.83 -9.80
N CYS A 111 16.00 5.77 -8.48
CA CYS A 111 14.86 5.92 -7.58
C CYS A 111 14.58 7.41 -7.34
N GLY A 112 13.56 7.94 -8.02
CA GLY A 112 13.10 9.33 -7.87
C GLY A 112 11.95 9.54 -6.88
N ALA A 113 11.57 8.52 -6.13
CA ALA A 113 10.46 8.62 -5.18
C ALA A 113 10.81 9.56 -4.00
N LYS A 114 9.91 10.50 -3.73
CA LYS A 114 9.98 11.37 -2.55
C LYS A 114 8.84 11.03 -1.62
N HIS A 115 9.17 10.74 -0.36
CA HIS A 115 8.17 10.41 0.65
C HIS A 115 7.40 11.66 1.14
N ASN A 116 6.14 11.46 1.51
CA ASN A 116 5.21 12.51 1.92
C ASN A 116 5.08 12.64 3.45
N TYR A 117 5.99 12.06 4.22
CA TYR A 117 5.84 12.01 5.69
C TYR A 117 6.11 13.35 6.39
N GLY A 118 6.58 14.37 5.67
CA GLY A 118 6.76 15.72 6.20
C GLY A 118 7.67 15.77 7.42
N GLU A 119 7.44 16.78 8.27
CA GLU A 119 8.23 17.03 9.49
C GLU A 119 7.93 16.05 10.64
N THR A 120 6.90 15.22 10.51
CA THR A 120 6.50 14.24 11.54
C THR A 120 7.35 12.96 11.49
N TYR A 121 8.12 12.78 10.44
CA TYR A 121 9.01 11.63 10.29
C TYR A 121 10.16 11.71 11.29
N ARG A 122 10.19 10.80 12.25
CA ARG A 122 11.29 10.66 13.22
C ARG A 122 11.97 9.32 13.02
N LEU A 123 13.28 9.34 12.86
CA LEU A 123 14.11 8.14 13.00
C LEU A 123 14.03 7.68 14.47
N LEU A 124 13.70 6.42 14.68
CA LEU A 124 13.79 5.79 15.99
C LEU A 124 15.24 5.46 16.29
#